data_817f244929a7959395c1ec61d8640e0a
#
_entry.id   817f244929a7959395c1ec61d8640e0a
#
_cell.length_a   1.000
_cell.length_b   1.000
_cell.length_c   1.000
_cell.angle_alpha   90.00
_cell.angle_beta   90.00
_cell.angle_gamma   90.00
#
_symmetry.space_group_name_H-M   'P 1'
#
loop_
_entity.id
_entity.type
_entity.pdbx_description
1 polymer ?
#
loop_
_entity_poly.entity_id
_entity_poly.type
_entity_poly.pdbx_seq_one_letter_code
_entity_poly.pdbx_strand_id
1 'polypeptide(L)'
;VTITDRTPGNITVHVEKLVKKPVPVKGDFSQVEVADGYMLDSTTFDYDTVTVEGAESVVNQIEYALISMNRTNVDKTISEQLAYTLVANGEAVDTSELTMDVQAINVTLTVVMYKEVQLDVKFIDGGGATSSDVSYTIDPETITLSGDATALEGVNTILLDNIDLSAIMKNEDTGLRQ
;
A
#
# COMPACT_ATOMS: atom_id res chain seq x y z
N VAL A 1 -33.64 19.77 66.09
CA VAL A 1 -33.95 19.67 64.65
C VAL A 1 -34.14 18.21 64.32
N THR A 2 -35.37 17.81 63.95
CA THR A 2 -35.66 16.45 63.54
C THR A 2 -35.68 16.41 62.02
N ILE A 3 -34.85 15.54 61.40
CA ILE A 3 -34.86 15.31 59.96
C ILE A 3 -36.06 14.38 59.69
N THR A 4 -37.08 14.88 59.02
CA THR A 4 -38.34 14.18 58.79
C THR A 4 -38.42 13.50 57.41
N ASP A 5 -37.50 13.79 56.54
CA ASP A 5 -37.44 13.17 55.20
C ASP A 5 -36.00 13.13 54.65
N ARG A 6 -35.65 12.03 53.95
CA ARG A 6 -34.40 11.87 53.19
C ARG A 6 -34.76 11.43 51.78
N THR A 7 -34.60 12.34 50.86
CA THR A 7 -34.77 12.05 49.44
C THR A 7 -33.57 12.60 48.68
N PRO A 8 -32.80 11.76 47.95
CA PRO A 8 -32.89 10.31 47.79
C PRO A 8 -32.36 9.54 49.02
N GLY A 9 -32.96 8.41 49.34
CA GLY A 9 -32.56 7.54 50.46
C GLY A 9 -31.23 6.82 50.23
N ASN A 10 -30.91 6.50 48.97
CA ASN A 10 -29.69 5.84 48.54
C ASN A 10 -29.11 6.58 47.33
N ILE A 11 -27.79 6.71 47.29
CA ILE A 11 -27.02 7.16 46.13
C ILE A 11 -26.19 5.96 45.71
N THR A 12 -26.39 5.51 44.45
CA THR A 12 -25.57 4.47 43.85
C THR A 12 -24.43 5.15 43.09
N VAL A 13 -23.22 4.85 43.47
CA VAL A 13 -22.01 5.35 42.78
C VAL A 13 -21.34 4.18 42.09
N HIS A 14 -21.20 4.27 40.77
CA HIS A 14 -20.39 3.33 39.99
C HIS A 14 -18.97 3.89 39.91
N VAL A 15 -18.00 3.09 40.34
CA VAL A 15 -16.57 3.44 40.27
C VAL A 15 -15.91 2.41 39.37
N GLU A 16 -15.29 2.88 38.30
CA GLU A 16 -14.51 2.04 37.41
C GLU A 16 -13.04 2.45 37.44
N LYS A 17 -12.17 1.49 37.14
CA LYS A 17 -10.74 1.72 37.03
C LYS A 17 -10.44 2.30 35.66
N LEU A 18 -9.64 3.39 35.63
CA LEU A 18 -9.09 3.91 34.39
C LEU A 18 -7.86 3.09 33.98
N VAL A 19 -7.82 2.68 32.74
CA VAL A 19 -6.73 1.91 32.15
C VAL A 19 -6.28 2.51 30.82
N LYS A 20 -5.03 2.23 30.46
CA LYS A 20 -4.45 2.56 29.15
C LYS A 20 -4.20 1.27 28.38
N LYS A 21 -4.58 1.26 27.12
CA LYS A 21 -4.38 0.11 26.22
C LYS A 21 -3.87 0.58 24.88
N PRO A 22 -2.74 0.03 24.35
CA PRO A 22 -2.36 0.20 22.97
C PRO A 22 -3.32 -0.63 22.09
N VAL A 23 -3.88 0.02 21.08
CA VAL A 23 -4.85 -0.53 20.15
C VAL A 23 -4.23 -0.51 18.76
N PRO A 24 -4.17 -1.63 18.02
CA PRO A 24 -3.58 -1.68 16.69
C PRO A 24 -4.40 -0.88 15.69
N VAL A 25 -3.72 -0.24 14.75
CA VAL A 25 -4.33 0.46 13.62
C VAL A 25 -4.55 -0.52 12.48
N LYS A 26 -5.73 -0.45 11.86
CA LYS A 26 -6.08 -1.19 10.64
C LYS A 26 -6.63 -0.25 9.59
N GLY A 27 -6.30 -0.51 8.33
CA GLY A 27 -6.84 0.22 7.19
C GLY A 27 -7.87 -0.62 6.42
N ASP A 28 -8.95 0.02 6.00
CA ASP A 28 -9.87 -0.50 4.99
C ASP A 28 -9.87 0.44 3.79
N PHE A 29 -9.23 0.00 2.71
CA PHE A 29 -9.10 0.72 1.45
C PHE A 29 -9.83 0.01 0.30
N SER A 30 -10.78 -0.86 0.62
CA SER A 30 -11.57 -1.59 -0.37
C SER A 30 -12.40 -0.68 -1.28
N GLN A 31 -12.62 0.57 -0.86
CA GLN A 31 -13.32 1.60 -1.62
C GLN A 31 -12.36 2.54 -2.37
N VAL A 32 -11.08 2.20 -2.45
CA VAL A 32 -10.11 2.96 -3.25
C VAL A 32 -9.99 2.30 -4.62
N GLU A 33 -10.39 3.04 -5.65
CA GLU A 33 -10.27 2.63 -7.04
C GLU A 33 -9.15 3.40 -7.72
N VAL A 34 -8.17 2.68 -8.24
CA VAL A 34 -7.05 3.26 -9.01
C VAL A 34 -7.47 3.50 -10.46
N ALA A 35 -6.81 4.44 -11.12
CA ALA A 35 -7.00 4.72 -12.54
C ALA A 35 -6.50 3.55 -13.41
N ASP A 36 -7.00 3.48 -14.65
CA ASP A 36 -6.52 2.50 -15.63
C ASP A 36 -5.00 2.63 -15.84
N GLY A 37 -4.30 1.51 -15.82
CA GLY A 37 -2.84 1.48 -15.93
C GLY A 37 -2.09 1.75 -14.62
N TYR A 38 -2.80 1.87 -13.50
CA TYR A 38 -2.21 2.06 -12.17
C TYR A 38 -2.58 0.93 -11.21
N MET A 39 -1.78 0.77 -10.18
CA MET A 39 -2.04 -0.19 -9.10
C MET A 39 -1.64 0.38 -7.75
N LEU A 40 -2.32 -0.06 -6.71
CA LEU A 40 -1.91 0.20 -5.34
C LEU A 40 -0.75 -0.76 -5.00
N ASP A 41 0.42 -0.19 -4.72
CA ASP A 41 1.63 -0.94 -4.40
C ASP A 41 1.73 -1.23 -2.91
N SER A 42 1.58 -0.20 -2.08
CA SER A 42 1.69 -0.34 -0.64
C SER A 42 0.87 0.71 0.11
N THR A 43 0.61 0.40 1.38
CA THR A 43 -0.04 1.30 2.32
C THR A 43 0.80 1.39 3.59
N THR A 44 1.07 2.61 4.04
CA THR A 44 1.83 2.85 5.27
C THR A 44 1.11 3.83 6.18
N PHE A 45 1.33 3.68 7.49
CA PHE A 45 0.83 4.54 8.55
C PHE A 45 2.01 5.13 9.33
N ASP A 46 1.87 6.34 9.83
CA ASP A 46 2.87 6.93 10.75
C ASP A 46 2.76 6.37 12.17
N TYR A 47 1.63 5.75 12.53
CA TYR A 47 1.40 5.05 13.79
C TYR A 47 0.77 3.68 13.56
N ASP A 48 1.41 2.62 14.04
CA ASP A 48 0.86 1.25 14.00
C ASP A 48 -0.12 0.97 15.15
N THR A 49 -0.06 1.79 16.21
CA THR A 49 -0.91 1.69 17.41
C THR A 49 -1.32 3.05 17.91
N VAL A 50 -2.49 3.12 18.52
CA VAL A 50 -3.02 4.29 19.24
C VAL A 50 -3.24 3.89 20.69
N THR A 51 -2.82 4.72 21.66
CA THR A 51 -3.08 4.47 23.07
C THR A 51 -4.41 5.08 23.47
N VAL A 52 -5.32 4.22 23.93
CA VAL A 52 -6.65 4.62 24.42
C VAL A 52 -6.68 4.51 25.94
N GLU A 53 -7.15 5.58 26.59
CA GLU A 53 -7.35 5.65 28.05
C GLU A 53 -8.83 5.87 28.35
N GLY A 54 -9.36 5.13 29.32
CA GLY A 54 -10.76 5.23 29.76
C GLY A 54 -11.13 4.16 30.75
N ALA A 55 -12.45 3.98 30.95
CA ALA A 55 -12.99 2.95 31.84
C ALA A 55 -12.57 1.55 31.38
N GLU A 56 -12.13 0.70 32.32
CA GLU A 56 -11.61 -0.64 32.03
C GLU A 56 -12.63 -1.52 31.29
N SER A 57 -13.91 -1.37 31.60
CA SER A 57 -15.00 -2.10 30.94
C SER A 57 -15.13 -1.78 29.45
N VAL A 58 -14.84 -0.53 29.03
CA VAL A 58 -14.93 -0.08 27.65
C VAL A 58 -13.60 -0.36 26.91
N VAL A 59 -12.47 0.07 27.49
CA VAL A 59 -11.15 -0.01 26.84
C VAL A 59 -10.76 -1.45 26.53
N ASN A 60 -11.09 -2.42 27.42
CA ASN A 60 -10.77 -3.82 27.19
C ASN A 60 -11.50 -4.44 25.99
N GLN A 61 -12.66 -3.91 25.63
CA GLN A 61 -13.45 -4.39 24.49
C GLN A 61 -12.93 -3.88 23.14
N ILE A 62 -12.16 -2.78 23.12
CA ILE A 62 -11.65 -2.21 21.89
C ILE A 62 -10.63 -3.15 21.26
N GLU A 63 -10.86 -3.51 20.00
CA GLU A 63 -10.03 -4.45 19.25
C GLU A 63 -9.01 -3.75 18.35
N TYR A 64 -9.43 -2.69 17.63
CA TYR A 64 -8.58 -1.94 16.71
C TYR A 64 -9.13 -0.54 16.43
N ALA A 65 -8.26 0.32 15.91
CA ALA A 65 -8.59 1.60 15.33
C ALA A 65 -8.68 1.45 13.80
N LEU A 66 -9.86 1.68 13.24
CA LEU A 66 -10.11 1.53 11.80
C LEU A 66 -9.97 2.86 11.08
N ILE A 67 -9.14 2.88 10.07
CA ILE A 67 -9.05 3.98 9.10
C ILE A 67 -9.66 3.49 7.80
N SER A 68 -10.55 4.29 7.21
CA SER A 68 -11.10 4.02 5.89
C SER A 68 -10.92 5.21 4.96
N MET A 69 -10.73 4.93 3.69
CA MET A 69 -10.65 5.94 2.65
C MET A 69 -11.51 5.50 1.46
N ASN A 70 -12.24 6.45 0.90
CA ASN A 70 -12.97 6.27 -0.35
C ASN A 70 -12.43 7.28 -1.37
N ARG A 71 -11.84 6.78 -2.45
CA ARG A 71 -11.30 7.57 -3.56
C ARG A 71 -11.48 6.81 -4.85
N THR A 72 -11.75 7.53 -5.93
CA THR A 72 -11.88 6.97 -7.27
C THR A 72 -10.88 7.61 -8.22
N ASN A 73 -10.48 6.85 -9.23
CA ASN A 73 -9.57 7.31 -10.28
C ASN A 73 -8.22 7.82 -9.75
N VAL A 74 -7.64 7.07 -8.83
CA VAL A 74 -6.36 7.44 -8.20
C VAL A 74 -5.21 7.07 -9.13
N ASP A 75 -4.46 8.09 -9.58
CA ASP A 75 -3.37 8.00 -10.55
C ASP A 75 -1.99 8.34 -9.96
N LYS A 76 -1.94 8.62 -8.67
CA LYS A 76 -0.71 8.98 -7.96
C LYS A 76 -0.78 8.64 -6.48
N THR A 77 0.39 8.57 -5.84
CA THR A 77 0.52 8.40 -4.39
C THR A 77 -0.23 9.50 -3.65
N ILE A 78 -1.04 9.08 -2.66
CA ILE A 78 -1.81 9.95 -1.77
C ILE A 78 -1.19 9.87 -0.37
N SER A 79 -0.99 11.01 0.27
CA SER A 79 -0.65 11.07 1.68
C SER A 79 -1.60 12.06 2.36
N GLU A 80 -2.45 11.52 3.26
CA GLU A 80 -3.49 12.29 3.95
C GLU A 80 -3.54 11.93 5.43
N GLN A 81 -3.87 12.91 6.25
CA GLN A 81 -4.15 12.72 7.66
C GLN A 81 -5.64 12.39 7.84
N LEU A 82 -5.92 11.21 8.35
CA LEU A 82 -7.28 10.68 8.50
C LEU A 82 -7.62 10.42 9.97
N ALA A 83 -8.85 10.74 10.35
CA ALA A 83 -9.41 10.27 11.60
C ALA A 83 -9.69 8.76 11.52
N TYR A 84 -9.65 8.12 12.67
CA TYR A 84 -9.98 6.70 12.80
C TYR A 84 -11.21 6.48 13.68
N THR A 85 -11.81 5.31 13.57
CA THR A 85 -12.92 4.86 14.42
C THR A 85 -12.44 3.70 15.28
N LEU A 86 -12.65 3.77 16.60
CA LEU A 86 -12.37 2.63 17.47
C LEU A 86 -13.47 1.59 17.29
N VAL A 87 -13.09 0.32 17.18
CA VAL A 87 -13.99 -0.79 16.89
C VAL A 87 -13.90 -1.84 18.00
N ALA A 88 -15.08 -2.27 18.47
CA ALA A 88 -15.27 -3.37 19.39
C ALA A 88 -16.41 -4.27 18.89
N ASN A 89 -16.19 -5.58 18.78
CA ASN A 89 -17.19 -6.55 18.28
C ASN A 89 -17.77 -6.19 16.90
N GLY A 90 -16.99 -5.53 16.05
CA GLY A 90 -17.40 -5.09 14.71
C GLY A 90 -18.24 -3.80 14.67
N GLU A 91 -18.46 -3.14 15.80
CA GLU A 91 -19.21 -1.89 15.90
C GLU A 91 -18.31 -0.72 16.35
N ALA A 92 -18.69 0.49 15.96
CA ALA A 92 -18.00 1.71 16.39
C ALA A 92 -18.24 1.97 17.89
N VAL A 93 -17.16 2.28 18.60
CA VAL A 93 -17.19 2.63 20.03
C VAL A 93 -17.43 4.12 20.20
N ASP A 94 -18.30 4.50 21.15
CA ASP A 94 -18.44 5.89 21.58
C ASP A 94 -17.16 6.35 22.28
N THR A 95 -16.54 7.41 21.75
CA THR A 95 -15.29 7.96 22.25
C THR A 95 -15.44 9.14 23.20
N SER A 96 -16.68 9.52 23.56
CA SER A 96 -16.97 10.72 24.38
C SER A 96 -16.30 10.72 25.75
N GLU A 97 -16.08 9.53 26.33
CA GLU A 97 -15.43 9.34 27.64
C GLU A 97 -14.01 8.74 27.53
N LEU A 98 -13.47 8.66 26.32
CA LEU A 98 -12.15 8.12 26.03
C LEU A 98 -11.16 9.23 25.71
N THR A 99 -9.91 9.02 26.11
CA THR A 99 -8.79 9.88 25.73
C THR A 99 -7.82 9.09 24.86
N MET A 100 -7.44 9.65 23.71
CA MET A 100 -6.47 9.07 22.79
C MET A 100 -5.22 9.96 22.72
N ASP A 101 -4.05 9.33 22.60
CA ASP A 101 -2.77 10.02 22.43
C ASP A 101 -2.62 10.65 21.03
N VAL A 102 -3.27 10.05 20.03
CA VAL A 102 -3.26 10.52 18.63
C VAL A 102 -4.71 10.68 18.15
N GLN A 103 -5.04 11.81 17.54
CA GLN A 103 -6.40 12.11 17.05
C GLN A 103 -6.60 11.73 15.58
N ALA A 104 -5.53 11.73 14.80
CA ALA A 104 -5.56 11.42 13.40
C ALA A 104 -4.21 10.82 12.99
N ILE A 105 -4.22 9.95 11.99
CA ILE A 105 -3.06 9.19 11.51
C ILE A 105 -2.80 9.57 10.07
N ASN A 106 -1.53 9.79 9.74
CA ASN A 106 -1.13 10.02 8.36
C ASN A 106 -1.04 8.69 7.62
N VAL A 107 -1.83 8.57 6.56
CA VAL A 107 -1.90 7.38 5.70
C VAL A 107 -1.27 7.72 4.37
N THR A 108 -0.32 6.90 3.93
CA THR A 108 0.24 7.00 2.58
C THR A 108 -0.14 5.77 1.77
N LEU A 109 -0.90 5.99 0.71
CA LEU A 109 -1.21 5.00 -0.32
C LEU A 109 -0.25 5.21 -1.49
N THR A 110 0.70 4.30 -1.65
CA THR A 110 1.64 4.34 -2.77
C THR A 110 0.97 3.74 -4.00
N VAL A 111 0.79 4.56 -5.02
CA VAL A 111 0.22 4.17 -6.30
C VAL A 111 1.30 4.26 -7.37
N VAL A 112 1.46 3.19 -8.14
CA VAL A 112 2.43 3.06 -9.22
C VAL A 112 1.73 2.79 -10.54
N MET A 113 2.35 3.26 -11.63
CA MET A 113 1.95 2.90 -12.98
C MET A 113 2.50 1.51 -13.32
N TYR A 114 1.74 0.73 -14.07
CA TYR A 114 2.26 -0.43 -14.76
C TYR A 114 2.14 -0.26 -16.28
N LYS A 115 3.15 -0.71 -17.01
CA LYS A 115 3.23 -0.54 -18.47
C LYS A 115 3.85 -1.76 -19.10
N GLU A 116 3.19 -2.28 -20.12
CA GLU A 116 3.78 -3.31 -20.97
C GLU A 116 4.74 -2.65 -21.98
N VAL A 117 5.95 -3.16 -22.05
CA VAL A 117 7.01 -2.66 -22.94
C VAL A 117 7.59 -3.80 -23.76
N GLN A 118 8.00 -3.50 -24.98
CA GLN A 118 8.64 -4.46 -25.87
C GLN A 118 10.08 -4.70 -25.48
N LEU A 119 10.55 -5.93 -25.64
CA LEU A 119 11.95 -6.28 -25.57
C LEU A 119 12.55 -6.24 -26.96
N ASP A 120 13.79 -5.75 -27.06
CA ASP A 120 14.51 -5.68 -28.32
C ASP A 120 16.01 -5.99 -28.11
N VAL A 121 16.69 -6.36 -29.18
CA VAL A 121 18.14 -6.59 -29.20
C VAL A 121 18.77 -5.76 -30.33
N LYS A 122 19.95 -5.27 -30.08
CA LYS A 122 20.73 -4.56 -31.10
C LYS A 122 21.83 -5.46 -31.64
N PHE A 123 21.88 -5.61 -32.96
CA PHE A 123 22.97 -6.31 -33.64
C PHE A 123 24.10 -5.34 -33.99
N ILE A 124 25.31 -5.77 -33.75
CA ILE A 124 26.53 -5.11 -34.19
C ILE A 124 27.05 -5.90 -35.39
N ASP A 125 27.05 -5.28 -36.55
CA ASP A 125 27.51 -5.88 -37.82
C ASP A 125 28.98 -6.29 -37.74
N GLY A 126 29.32 -7.47 -38.25
CA GLY A 126 30.69 -7.97 -38.26
C GLY A 126 30.81 -9.38 -38.81
N GLY A 127 32.04 -9.78 -39.12
CA GLY A 127 32.31 -11.10 -39.70
C GLY A 127 31.75 -11.33 -41.11
N GLY A 128 31.29 -10.24 -41.78
CA GLY A 128 30.63 -10.32 -43.07
C GLY A 128 29.13 -10.42 -43.05
N ALA A 129 28.52 -10.42 -41.85
CA ALA A 129 27.08 -10.40 -41.63
C ALA A 129 26.60 -9.05 -41.14
N THR A 130 25.35 -8.72 -41.48
CA THR A 130 24.63 -7.52 -41.06
C THR A 130 23.35 -7.91 -40.31
N SER A 131 22.73 -6.96 -39.61
CA SER A 131 21.45 -7.17 -38.96
C SER A 131 20.35 -7.68 -39.91
N SER A 132 20.44 -7.39 -41.21
CA SER A 132 19.49 -7.87 -42.24
C SER A 132 19.63 -9.35 -42.56
N ASP A 133 20.73 -9.96 -42.19
CA ASP A 133 21.01 -11.39 -42.42
C ASP A 133 20.57 -12.26 -41.24
N VAL A 134 20.03 -11.66 -40.17
CA VAL A 134 19.67 -12.33 -38.94
C VAL A 134 18.14 -12.42 -38.79
N SER A 135 17.66 -13.62 -38.53
CA SER A 135 16.28 -13.84 -38.07
C SER A 135 16.30 -14.29 -36.61
N TYR A 136 15.56 -13.60 -35.77
CA TYR A 136 15.52 -13.87 -34.33
C TYR A 136 14.10 -13.80 -33.80
N THR A 137 13.90 -14.39 -32.64
CA THR A 137 12.68 -14.28 -31.82
C THR A 137 13.09 -14.00 -30.40
N ILE A 138 12.30 -13.18 -29.71
CA ILE A 138 12.44 -12.92 -28.28
C ILE A 138 11.24 -13.55 -27.58
N ASP A 139 11.49 -14.32 -26.53
CA ASP A 139 10.43 -14.95 -25.74
C ASP A 139 10.73 -14.73 -24.23
N PRO A 140 9.88 -13.98 -23.51
CA PRO A 140 8.67 -13.27 -24.00
C PRO A 140 9.03 -12.04 -24.87
N GLU A 141 8.13 -11.64 -25.77
CA GLU A 141 8.31 -10.42 -26.60
C GLU A 141 8.14 -9.14 -25.81
N THR A 142 7.34 -9.20 -24.72
CA THR A 142 7.01 -8.05 -23.86
C THR A 142 7.19 -8.40 -22.38
N ILE A 143 7.44 -7.38 -21.58
CA ILE A 143 7.42 -7.48 -20.11
C ILE A 143 6.61 -6.33 -19.52
N THR A 144 6.07 -6.53 -18.32
CA THR A 144 5.39 -5.48 -17.57
C THR A 144 6.37 -4.81 -16.61
N LEU A 145 6.49 -3.49 -16.72
CA LEU A 145 7.21 -2.65 -15.76
C LEU A 145 6.22 -2.01 -14.79
N SER A 146 6.62 -1.81 -13.55
CA SER A 146 5.90 -0.99 -12.57
C SER A 146 6.82 0.05 -11.98
N GLY A 147 6.28 1.24 -11.69
CA GLY A 147 7.06 2.34 -11.12
C GLY A 147 6.35 3.68 -11.21
N ASP A 148 7.10 4.74 -10.95
CA ASP A 148 6.60 6.11 -11.08
C ASP A 148 6.18 6.40 -12.53
N ALA A 149 5.01 7.04 -12.70
CA ALA A 149 4.45 7.32 -14.02
C ALA A 149 5.40 8.17 -14.89
N THR A 150 6.07 9.15 -14.30
CA THR A 150 7.00 10.01 -15.03
C THR A 150 8.25 9.28 -15.49
N ALA A 151 8.68 8.26 -14.74
CA ALA A 151 9.80 7.40 -15.12
C ALA A 151 9.44 6.45 -16.26
N LEU A 152 8.19 5.98 -16.32
CA LEU A 152 7.74 5.01 -17.34
C LEU A 152 7.17 5.65 -18.61
N GLU A 153 6.80 6.94 -18.57
CA GLU A 153 6.14 7.63 -19.69
C GLU A 153 6.93 7.50 -21.02
N GLY A 154 8.25 7.66 -20.96
CA GLY A 154 9.13 7.58 -22.14
C GLY A 154 9.63 6.18 -22.50
N VAL A 155 9.38 5.17 -21.67
CA VAL A 155 9.88 3.80 -21.86
C VAL A 155 8.90 2.99 -22.69
N ASN A 156 9.22 2.69 -23.95
CA ASN A 156 8.39 1.86 -24.82
C ASN A 156 9.08 0.54 -25.21
N THR A 157 10.41 0.53 -25.14
CA THR A 157 11.23 -0.61 -25.51
C THR A 157 12.41 -0.74 -24.56
N ILE A 158 12.72 -1.95 -24.15
CA ILE A 158 13.93 -2.27 -23.40
C ILE A 158 14.90 -2.99 -24.33
N LEU A 159 16.07 -2.43 -24.48
CA LEU A 159 17.17 -3.08 -25.18
C LEU A 159 17.86 -4.06 -24.21
N LEU A 160 17.81 -5.36 -24.53
CA LEU A 160 18.37 -6.41 -23.68
C LEU A 160 19.88 -6.38 -23.66
N ASP A 161 20.50 -6.52 -24.86
CA ASP A 161 21.97 -6.49 -25.02
C ASP A 161 22.32 -6.21 -26.48
N ASN A 162 23.60 -5.97 -26.72
CA ASN A 162 24.15 -5.89 -28.08
C ASN A 162 24.72 -7.24 -28.47
N ILE A 163 24.24 -7.80 -29.57
CA ILE A 163 24.75 -9.06 -30.14
C ILE A 163 25.77 -8.74 -31.21
N ASP A 164 27.04 -9.08 -30.98
CA ASP A 164 28.13 -8.91 -31.93
C ASP A 164 28.15 -10.10 -32.89
N LEU A 165 27.79 -9.84 -34.15
CA LEU A 165 27.75 -10.86 -35.18
C LEU A 165 29.15 -11.42 -35.52
N SER A 166 30.21 -10.67 -35.30
CA SER A 166 31.58 -11.17 -35.48
C SER A 166 31.94 -12.25 -34.45
N ALA A 167 31.37 -12.21 -33.26
CA ALA A 167 31.57 -13.21 -32.21
C ALA A 167 30.84 -14.52 -32.53
N ILE A 168 29.63 -14.41 -33.10
CA ILE A 168 28.82 -15.59 -33.50
C ILE A 168 29.51 -16.35 -34.64
N MET A 169 29.98 -15.65 -35.65
CA MET A 169 30.66 -16.24 -36.81
C MET A 169 31.95 -16.97 -36.43
N LYS A 170 32.66 -16.52 -35.41
CA LYS A 170 33.86 -17.21 -34.87
C LYS A 170 33.57 -18.54 -34.18
N ASN A 171 32.32 -18.73 -33.69
CA ASN A 171 31.92 -19.93 -32.98
C ASN A 171 31.40 -21.06 -33.89
N GLU A 172 31.25 -20.84 -35.21
CA GLU A 172 30.89 -21.89 -36.16
C GLU A 172 31.91 -23.04 -36.24
N ASP A 173 33.21 -22.73 -35.94
CA ASP A 173 34.27 -23.75 -35.89
C ASP A 173 34.18 -24.72 -34.69
N THR A 174 33.28 -24.45 -33.70
CA THR A 174 33.13 -25.28 -32.52
C THR A 174 31.87 -26.14 -32.49
N GLY A 175 31.04 -26.10 -33.53
CA GLY A 175 29.87 -26.97 -33.68
C GLY A 175 28.74 -26.73 -32.68
N LEU A 176 28.78 -25.66 -31.88
CA LEU A 176 27.73 -25.24 -30.95
C LEU A 176 26.80 -24.23 -31.64
N ARG A 177 25.76 -24.75 -32.27
CA ARG A 177 24.58 -23.96 -32.60
C ARG A 177 23.72 -23.90 -31.33
N GLN A 178 23.58 -22.77 -30.76
CA GLN A 178 22.50 -22.48 -29.82
C GLN A 178 21.48 -21.60 -30.51
#